data_fa6aa583613616de1b74b01f30a30ef8
#
_entry.id   fa6aa583613616de1b74b01f30a30ef8
#
_cell.length_a   1.000
_cell.length_b   1.000
_cell.length_c   1.000
_cell.angle_alpha   90.00
_cell.angle_beta   90.00
_cell.angle_gamma   90.00
#
_symmetry.space_group_name_H-M   'P 1'
#
loop_
_entity.id
_entity.type
_entity.pdbx_description
1 polymer ?
#
loop_
_entity_poly.entity_id
_entity_poly.type
_entity_poly.pdbx_seq_one_letter_code
_entity_poly.pdbx_strand_id
1 'polypeptide(L)'
;MSYRRTAIAAALSLATLAPASFASAADMAVKAVKPIVDVPFFFVIDDRVTYSYIFNAAQPGMFTVNPNGTINAKTTKQVYSFTHFDAWAYGTNFFTISLFKSDHNDPAAPCINAGVSVTFAPANCAGATEIYGLFRSTFGFNQIFNTKAFSIGPLNNVSFEVGMDANTENRFFGAAKRDVVAGLQFAFDLPYKGYFNVAPLVYWEFYNHNSFAQCNSGFSGPTAGVSCLLDGNTSFKPTWAVETNYYMDLGFLPPEYQFFSISGRAAWYGKKGTDTEPLPFNPAFGVYNTAVEFNSEPIRLTFDASKAFWGPKYTHFVDVWV
;
A
#
# COMPACT_ATOMS: atom_id res chain seq x y z
N MET A 1 25.77 33.09 -19.87
CA MET A 1 26.32 31.85 -20.42
C MET A 1 25.18 30.87 -20.64
N SER A 2 24.69 30.91 -21.85
CA SER A 2 23.61 30.10 -22.39
C SER A 2 24.23 28.90 -23.10
N TYR A 3 23.85 27.68 -22.78
CA TYR A 3 23.97 26.46 -23.62
C TYR A 3 23.60 25.23 -22.75
N ARG A 4 22.34 24.93 -22.65
CA ARG A 4 21.84 23.57 -22.25
C ARG A 4 20.31 23.41 -22.32
N ARG A 5 19.62 24.14 -23.20
CA ARG A 5 18.15 24.00 -23.38
C ARG A 5 17.71 23.58 -24.79
N THR A 6 18.58 22.98 -25.60
CA THR A 6 18.28 22.68 -27.03
C THR A 6 18.43 21.21 -27.42
N ALA A 7 18.40 20.26 -26.50
CA ALA A 7 18.61 18.85 -26.83
C ALA A 7 17.37 17.93 -26.64
N ILE A 8 16.20 18.44 -26.28
CA ILE A 8 15.00 17.62 -26.07
C ILE A 8 13.92 17.83 -27.16
N ALA A 9 14.06 18.77 -28.04
CA ALA A 9 13.07 19.06 -29.10
C ALA A 9 13.34 18.36 -30.46
N ALA A 10 14.37 17.53 -30.59
CA ALA A 10 14.77 16.94 -31.87
C ALA A 10 14.40 15.43 -32.03
N ALA A 11 13.71 14.82 -31.11
CA ALA A 11 13.39 13.38 -31.20
C ALA A 11 11.93 13.04 -31.58
N LEU A 12 11.10 14.03 -31.88
CA LEU A 12 9.67 13.79 -32.20
C LEU A 12 9.25 14.14 -33.64
N SER A 13 10.16 14.30 -34.60
CA SER A 13 9.77 14.73 -35.95
C SER A 13 10.38 13.91 -37.09
N LEU A 14 10.57 12.61 -36.93
CA LEU A 14 11.01 11.72 -38.01
C LEU A 14 10.15 10.44 -38.18
N ALA A 15 8.86 10.60 -38.33
CA ALA A 15 7.98 9.47 -38.65
C ALA A 15 6.82 9.89 -39.58
N THR A 16 7.14 10.60 -40.69
CA THR A 16 6.18 10.72 -41.80
C THR A 16 6.96 10.96 -43.08
N LEU A 17 7.22 9.88 -43.84
CA LEU A 17 7.40 9.91 -45.31
C LEU A 17 7.75 8.48 -45.77
N ALA A 18 6.72 7.70 -46.09
CA ALA A 18 6.84 6.53 -46.95
C ALA A 18 5.95 6.72 -48.18
N PRO A 19 6.44 6.54 -49.39
CA PRO A 19 5.65 6.74 -50.61
C PRO A 19 4.69 5.58 -50.83
N ALA A 20 3.46 5.93 -51.22
CA ALA A 20 2.43 4.99 -51.66
C ALA A 20 2.79 4.41 -53.03
N SER A 21 3.05 3.12 -53.13
CA SER A 21 3.08 2.37 -54.37
C SER A 21 1.72 1.81 -54.68
N PHE A 22 1.12 2.23 -55.80
CA PHE A 22 -0.12 1.64 -56.31
C PHE A 22 0.21 0.28 -56.94
N ALA A 23 -0.22 -0.79 -56.30
CA ALA A 23 -0.28 -2.11 -56.91
C ALA A 23 -1.76 -2.45 -57.22
N SER A 24 -2.01 -2.67 -58.50
CA SER A 24 -3.30 -3.11 -59.02
C SER A 24 -3.66 -4.50 -58.49
N ALA A 25 -4.81 -4.62 -57.86
CA ALA A 25 -5.27 -5.84 -57.22
C ALA A 25 -6.03 -6.75 -58.20
N ALA A 26 -5.62 -8.00 -58.25
CA ALA A 26 -6.46 -9.08 -58.66
C ALA A 26 -7.39 -9.47 -57.52
N ASP A 27 -8.63 -9.73 -57.85
CA ASP A 27 -9.76 -10.06 -56.97
C ASP A 27 -9.45 -11.32 -56.12
N MET A 28 -8.94 -11.14 -54.91
CA MET A 28 -8.87 -12.22 -53.92
C MET A 28 -10.05 -12.06 -52.96
N ALA A 29 -10.84 -13.13 -52.81
CA ALA A 29 -11.92 -13.21 -51.86
C ALA A 29 -11.47 -12.68 -50.50
N VAL A 30 -11.95 -11.52 -50.13
CA VAL A 30 -11.69 -10.91 -48.82
C VAL A 30 -12.29 -11.84 -47.78
N LYS A 31 -11.41 -12.64 -47.12
CA LYS A 31 -11.80 -13.41 -45.95
C LYS A 31 -12.37 -12.39 -44.95
N ALA A 32 -13.65 -12.51 -44.65
CA ALA A 32 -14.33 -11.62 -43.71
C ALA A 32 -13.44 -11.46 -42.47
N VAL A 33 -12.93 -10.26 -42.29
CA VAL A 33 -12.18 -9.91 -41.06
C VAL A 33 -13.18 -10.15 -39.95
N LYS A 34 -12.88 -11.10 -39.04
CA LYS A 34 -13.68 -11.27 -37.85
C LYS A 34 -13.75 -9.88 -37.20
N PRO A 35 -14.95 -9.42 -36.79
CA PRO A 35 -15.06 -8.15 -36.12
C PRO A 35 -14.07 -8.17 -34.94
N ILE A 36 -13.26 -7.14 -34.86
CA ILE A 36 -12.39 -6.93 -33.69
C ILE A 36 -13.35 -6.85 -32.51
N VAL A 37 -13.40 -7.90 -31.70
CA VAL A 37 -14.12 -7.84 -30.44
C VAL A 37 -13.41 -6.76 -29.67
N ASP A 38 -14.10 -5.65 -29.38
CA ASP A 38 -13.60 -4.59 -28.52
C ASP A 38 -13.35 -5.21 -27.15
N VAL A 39 -12.11 -5.61 -26.91
CA VAL A 39 -11.69 -6.16 -25.61
C VAL A 39 -11.69 -4.99 -24.64
N PRO A 40 -12.46 -5.03 -23.56
CA PRO A 40 -12.46 -3.94 -22.59
C PRO A 40 -11.04 -3.71 -22.06
N PHE A 41 -10.70 -2.44 -21.83
CA PHE A 41 -9.37 -2.09 -21.31
C PHE A 41 -9.09 -2.78 -19.98
N PHE A 42 -10.08 -2.82 -19.10
CA PHE A 42 -10.04 -3.58 -17.84
C PHE A 42 -10.86 -4.86 -17.98
N PHE A 43 -10.24 -6.00 -17.65
CA PHE A 43 -10.91 -7.32 -17.64
C PHE A 43 -11.65 -7.57 -16.34
N VAL A 44 -11.18 -6.98 -15.24
CA VAL A 44 -11.76 -7.05 -13.92
C VAL A 44 -11.74 -5.65 -13.33
N ILE A 45 -12.81 -5.30 -12.65
CA ILE A 45 -12.90 -4.14 -11.75
C ILE A 45 -13.63 -4.62 -10.51
N ASP A 46 -13.05 -4.36 -9.34
CA ASP A 46 -13.63 -4.70 -8.03
C ASP A 46 -13.50 -3.48 -7.11
N ASP A 47 -14.65 -2.87 -6.81
CA ASP A 47 -14.77 -1.72 -5.93
C ASP A 47 -15.46 -2.13 -4.64
N ARG A 48 -14.85 -1.80 -3.49
CA ARG A 48 -15.36 -2.19 -2.17
C ARG A 48 -15.37 -1.03 -1.20
N VAL A 49 -16.46 -0.93 -0.43
CA VAL A 49 -16.56 -0.08 0.76
C VAL A 49 -16.54 -0.99 1.98
N THR A 50 -15.65 -0.71 2.92
CA THR A 50 -15.45 -1.56 4.09
C THR A 50 -15.56 -0.73 5.37
N TYR A 51 -16.24 -1.28 6.37
CA TYR A 51 -16.17 -0.83 7.75
C TYR A 51 -15.50 -1.90 8.60
N SER A 52 -14.55 -1.51 9.43
CA SER A 52 -13.90 -2.41 10.38
C SER A 52 -13.70 -1.77 11.73
N TYR A 53 -13.60 -2.62 12.74
CA TYR A 53 -13.25 -2.23 14.09
C TYR A 53 -12.02 -3.00 14.54
N ILE A 54 -10.93 -2.28 14.83
CA ILE A 54 -9.69 -2.85 15.34
C ILE A 54 -9.69 -2.70 16.85
N PHE A 55 -9.75 -3.82 17.57
CA PHE A 55 -9.83 -3.83 19.04
C PHE A 55 -8.49 -3.43 19.69
N ASN A 56 -7.38 -3.61 19.01
CA ASN A 56 -6.05 -3.47 19.59
C ASN A 56 -5.03 -3.02 18.55
N ALA A 57 -5.24 -1.83 17.99
CA ALA A 57 -4.35 -1.23 17.02
C ALA A 57 -3.04 -0.77 17.67
N ALA A 58 -1.95 -0.89 16.93
CA ALA A 58 -0.66 -0.31 17.27
C ALA A 58 -0.23 0.66 16.17
N GLN A 59 0.50 1.69 16.55
CA GLN A 59 1.17 2.60 15.62
C GLN A 59 2.67 2.50 15.88
N PRO A 60 3.47 2.10 14.89
CA PRO A 60 4.91 1.88 15.08
C PRO A 60 5.60 3.10 15.69
N GLY A 61 6.39 2.87 16.74
CA GLY A 61 7.15 3.92 17.43
C GLY A 61 6.35 4.86 18.34
N MET A 62 5.03 4.68 18.43
CA MET A 62 4.18 5.52 19.28
C MET A 62 3.79 4.79 20.57
N PHE A 63 4.04 5.43 21.69
CA PHE A 63 3.61 4.96 23.01
C PHE A 63 3.53 6.10 24.03
N THR A 64 2.75 5.91 25.07
CA THR A 64 2.74 6.77 26.26
C THR A 64 3.07 5.96 27.50
N VAL A 65 3.59 6.62 28.53
CA VAL A 65 3.84 6.02 29.82
C VAL A 65 2.76 6.46 30.79
N ASN A 66 2.01 5.51 31.33
CA ASN A 66 1.02 5.78 32.35
C ASN A 66 1.65 6.22 33.67
N PRO A 67 0.91 6.88 34.58
CA PRO A 67 1.43 7.30 35.89
C PRO A 67 2.00 6.16 36.74
N ASN A 68 1.55 4.94 36.53
CA ASN A 68 2.06 3.73 37.22
C ASN A 68 3.28 3.11 36.53
N GLY A 69 3.87 3.76 35.53
CA GLY A 69 5.05 3.29 34.80
C GLY A 69 4.75 2.24 33.69
N THR A 70 3.51 1.84 33.51
CA THR A 70 3.16 0.92 32.41
C THR A 70 3.11 1.64 31.06
N ILE A 71 3.47 0.92 29.98
CA ILE A 71 3.45 1.46 28.63
C ILE A 71 2.05 1.25 28.02
N ASN A 72 1.45 2.34 27.52
CA ASN A 72 0.32 2.29 26.63
C ASN A 72 0.80 2.48 25.18
N ALA A 73 0.72 1.44 24.36
CA ALA A 73 1.08 1.46 22.93
C ALA A 73 -0.06 0.99 22.03
N LYS A 74 -1.27 0.86 22.57
CA LYS A 74 -2.42 0.26 21.90
C LYS A 74 -3.67 1.13 22.06
N THR A 75 -4.49 1.12 21.02
CA THR A 75 -5.78 1.82 21.01
C THR A 75 -6.79 1.05 20.16
N THR A 76 -8.08 1.33 20.32
CA THR A 76 -9.09 0.87 19.39
C THR A 76 -9.21 1.83 18.21
N LYS A 77 -9.51 1.31 17.03
CA LYS A 77 -9.77 2.16 15.84
C LYS A 77 -10.99 1.67 15.07
N GLN A 78 -11.85 2.61 14.69
CA GLN A 78 -12.83 2.41 13.63
C GLN A 78 -12.15 2.75 12.30
N VAL A 79 -12.39 1.94 11.27
CA VAL A 79 -11.79 2.11 9.96
C VAL A 79 -12.87 2.09 8.89
N TYR A 80 -12.86 3.11 8.06
CA TYR A 80 -13.72 3.24 6.89
C TYR A 80 -12.82 3.25 5.66
N SER A 81 -12.99 2.29 4.76
CA SER A 81 -12.11 2.16 3.62
C SER A 81 -12.88 2.08 2.30
N PHE A 82 -12.30 2.66 1.27
CA PHE A 82 -12.63 2.37 -0.11
C PHE A 82 -11.42 1.67 -0.75
N THR A 83 -11.67 0.55 -1.43
CA THR A 83 -10.65 -0.23 -2.13
C THR A 83 -11.09 -0.41 -3.58
N HIS A 84 -10.17 -0.17 -4.48
CA HIS A 84 -10.29 -0.43 -5.91
C HIS A 84 -9.23 -1.43 -6.34
N PHE A 85 -9.64 -2.41 -7.11
CA PHE A 85 -8.74 -3.34 -7.80
C PHE A 85 -9.17 -3.44 -9.25
N ASP A 86 -8.21 -3.37 -10.16
CA ASP A 86 -8.43 -3.68 -11.56
C ASP A 86 -7.34 -4.60 -12.13
N ALA A 87 -7.72 -5.33 -13.17
CA ALA A 87 -6.80 -6.09 -13.99
C ALA A 87 -6.96 -5.68 -15.47
N TRP A 88 -5.86 -5.43 -16.13
CA TRP A 88 -5.78 -5.00 -17.52
C TRP A 88 -4.77 -5.85 -18.31
N ALA A 89 -4.60 -5.57 -19.59
CA ALA A 89 -3.82 -6.42 -20.49
C ALA A 89 -2.39 -6.73 -20.04
N TYR A 90 -1.77 -5.85 -19.25
CA TYR A 90 -0.37 -5.99 -18.88
C TYR A 90 -0.12 -6.11 -17.36
N GLY A 91 -1.16 -6.06 -16.54
CA GLY A 91 -0.95 -6.15 -15.09
C GLY A 91 -2.19 -5.87 -14.27
N THR A 92 -1.97 -5.43 -13.03
CA THR A 92 -3.03 -5.12 -12.08
C THR A 92 -2.76 -3.80 -11.39
N ASN A 93 -3.81 -3.12 -10.96
CA ASN A 93 -3.71 -1.98 -10.07
C ASN A 93 -4.53 -2.25 -8.81
N PHE A 94 -4.00 -1.83 -7.69
CA PHE A 94 -4.65 -1.87 -6.39
C PHE A 94 -4.54 -0.50 -5.75
N PHE A 95 -5.64 0.04 -5.29
CA PHE A 95 -5.68 1.30 -4.56
C PHE A 95 -6.60 1.15 -3.34
N THR A 96 -6.18 1.66 -2.21
CA THR A 96 -7.05 1.80 -1.05
C THR A 96 -6.85 3.15 -0.39
N ILE A 97 -7.94 3.73 0.10
CA ILE A 97 -7.93 4.88 0.98
C ILE A 97 -8.73 4.52 2.23
N SER A 98 -8.16 4.79 3.40
CA SER A 98 -8.74 4.43 4.69
C SER A 98 -8.74 5.63 5.62
N LEU A 99 -9.86 5.85 6.29
CA LEU A 99 -9.99 6.79 7.39
C LEU A 99 -10.06 5.99 8.69
N PHE A 100 -9.09 6.24 9.56
CA PHE A 100 -9.01 5.64 10.89
C PHE A 100 -9.46 6.67 11.93
N LYS A 101 -10.33 6.25 12.82
CA LYS A 101 -10.75 7.05 13.97
C LYS A 101 -10.43 6.28 15.24
N SER A 102 -9.45 6.77 15.99
CA SER A 102 -9.07 6.18 17.27
C SER A 102 -9.93 6.70 18.43
N ASP A 103 -9.82 6.03 19.58
CA ASP A 103 -10.42 6.48 20.81
C ASP A 103 -9.50 7.44 21.62
N HIS A 104 -9.94 7.83 22.80
CA HIS A 104 -9.24 8.76 23.68
C HIS A 104 -7.94 8.19 24.30
N ASN A 105 -7.67 6.89 24.15
CA ASN A 105 -6.44 6.24 24.64
C ASN A 105 -5.34 6.17 23.58
N ASP A 106 -5.53 6.79 22.43
CA ASP A 106 -4.54 6.77 21.35
C ASP A 106 -3.19 7.32 21.85
N PRO A 107 -2.12 6.51 21.82
CA PRO A 107 -0.80 6.96 22.24
C PRO A 107 -0.23 8.10 21.38
N ALA A 108 -0.66 8.22 20.11
CA ALA A 108 -0.30 9.35 19.24
C ALA A 108 -1.05 10.64 19.61
N ALA A 109 -2.17 10.52 20.33
CA ALA A 109 -3.04 11.65 20.67
C ALA A 109 -3.62 11.51 22.09
N PRO A 110 -2.80 11.28 23.11
CA PRO A 110 -3.29 11.00 24.46
C PRO A 110 -3.98 12.22 25.07
N CYS A 111 -5.11 11.98 25.69
CA CYS A 111 -5.87 13.00 26.40
C CYS A 111 -5.22 13.53 27.68
N ILE A 112 -4.23 12.81 28.19
CA ILE A 112 -3.58 13.07 29.48
C ILE A 112 -2.37 14.00 29.40
N ASN A 113 -1.90 14.37 28.22
CA ASN A 113 -0.74 15.26 28.08
C ASN A 113 -1.17 16.72 28.13
N ALA A 114 -1.14 17.31 29.29
CA ALA A 114 -1.29 18.74 29.48
C ALA A 114 -0.28 19.50 28.62
N GLY A 115 -0.75 20.39 27.75
CA GLY A 115 0.07 21.23 26.88
C GLY A 115 0.20 20.73 25.42
N VAL A 116 -0.14 19.48 25.13
CA VAL A 116 -0.21 18.95 23.75
C VAL A 116 -1.65 18.82 23.27
N SER A 117 -2.60 18.70 24.18
CA SER A 117 -4.03 18.74 23.92
C SER A 117 -4.58 20.12 24.16
N VAL A 118 -5.35 20.63 23.24
CA VAL A 118 -6.01 21.96 23.34
C VAL A 118 -7.10 21.99 24.42
N THR A 119 -7.44 20.85 24.99
CA THR A 119 -8.47 20.71 26.03
C THR A 119 -7.85 20.25 27.34
N PHE A 120 -7.98 21.09 28.35
CA PHE A 120 -7.56 20.77 29.72
C PHE A 120 -8.49 19.78 30.45
N ALA A 121 -9.55 19.31 29.79
CA ALA A 121 -10.51 18.39 30.38
C ALA A 121 -10.39 16.99 29.72
N PRO A 122 -10.15 15.93 30.47
CA PRO A 122 -10.06 14.56 29.95
C PRO A 122 -11.30 14.10 29.16
N ALA A 123 -12.45 14.65 29.48
CA ALA A 123 -13.74 14.25 28.90
C ALA A 123 -13.95 14.66 27.41
N ASN A 124 -13.12 15.52 26.86
CA ASN A 124 -13.32 16.07 25.51
C ASN A 124 -12.29 15.59 24.48
N CYS A 125 -11.46 14.63 24.80
CA CYS A 125 -10.51 14.05 23.88
C CYS A 125 -11.18 13.08 22.94
N ALA A 126 -11.19 13.41 21.66
CA ALA A 126 -11.86 12.62 20.64
C ALA A 126 -10.95 11.57 19.96
N GLY A 127 -9.71 11.40 20.42
CA GLY A 127 -8.69 10.60 19.73
C GLY A 127 -8.20 11.26 18.43
N ALA A 128 -7.41 10.53 17.64
CA ALA A 128 -6.89 11.00 16.37
C ALA A 128 -7.78 10.55 15.20
N THR A 129 -7.75 11.32 14.12
CA THR A 129 -8.25 10.92 12.81
C THR A 129 -7.06 10.84 11.88
N GLU A 130 -6.87 9.68 11.26
CA GLU A 130 -5.79 9.39 10.33
C GLU A 130 -6.38 9.06 8.96
N ILE A 131 -5.77 9.56 7.90
CA ILE A 131 -6.05 9.14 6.54
C ILE A 131 -4.80 8.41 6.03
N TYR A 132 -5.01 7.21 5.51
CA TYR A 132 -3.98 6.40 4.89
C TYR A 132 -4.39 6.03 3.47
N GLY A 133 -3.48 6.25 2.52
CA GLY A 133 -3.63 5.83 1.14
C GLY A 133 -2.49 4.89 0.74
N LEU A 134 -2.83 3.84 -0.01
CA LEU A 134 -1.87 2.89 -0.58
C LEU A 134 -2.22 2.65 -2.04
N PHE A 135 -1.22 2.63 -2.90
CA PHE A 135 -1.30 2.26 -4.30
C PHE A 135 -0.22 1.26 -4.65
N ARG A 136 -0.58 0.20 -5.39
CA ARG A 136 0.34 -0.77 -5.98
C ARG A 136 -0.09 -1.04 -7.42
N SER A 137 0.88 -1.02 -8.34
CA SER A 137 0.68 -1.37 -9.74
C SER A 137 1.70 -2.42 -10.15
N THR A 138 1.25 -3.45 -10.83
CA THR A 138 2.11 -4.53 -11.34
C THR A 138 2.10 -4.57 -12.85
N PHE A 139 3.25 -4.92 -13.44
CA PHE A 139 3.45 -5.08 -14.87
C PHE A 139 4.00 -6.48 -15.12
N GLY A 140 3.14 -7.40 -15.56
CA GLY A 140 3.44 -8.81 -15.71
C GLY A 140 4.37 -9.09 -16.90
N PHE A 141 5.47 -9.77 -16.65
CA PHE A 141 6.46 -10.04 -17.72
C PHE A 141 5.94 -11.04 -18.76
N ASN A 142 5.12 -12.01 -18.35
CA ASN A 142 4.49 -12.91 -19.31
C ASN A 142 3.58 -12.16 -20.30
N GLN A 143 2.85 -11.14 -19.83
CA GLN A 143 1.96 -10.33 -20.65
C GLN A 143 2.74 -9.35 -21.53
N ILE A 144 3.73 -8.65 -20.98
CA ILE A 144 4.54 -7.65 -21.71
C ILE A 144 5.32 -8.31 -22.83
N PHE A 145 5.95 -9.46 -22.55
CA PHE A 145 6.78 -10.15 -23.53
C PHE A 145 6.04 -11.21 -24.33
N ASN A 146 4.71 -11.32 -24.15
CA ASN A 146 3.86 -12.34 -24.78
C ASN A 146 4.47 -13.74 -24.70
N THR A 147 4.82 -14.19 -23.49
CA THR A 147 5.53 -15.43 -23.22
C THR A 147 4.95 -16.15 -22.00
N LYS A 148 5.38 -17.37 -21.75
CA LYS A 148 5.16 -18.13 -20.51
C LYS A 148 6.47 -18.43 -19.79
N ALA A 149 7.56 -17.77 -20.17
CA ALA A 149 8.88 -18.03 -19.62
C ALA A 149 9.01 -17.70 -18.13
N PHE A 150 8.12 -16.85 -17.61
CA PHE A 150 8.08 -16.46 -16.20
C PHE A 150 7.04 -17.25 -15.39
N SER A 151 6.60 -18.41 -15.90
CA SER A 151 5.74 -19.36 -15.19
C SER A 151 6.45 -20.70 -15.06
N ILE A 152 6.53 -21.23 -13.84
CA ILE A 152 7.09 -22.56 -13.56
C ILE A 152 6.47 -23.17 -12.30
N GLY A 153 5.92 -24.36 -12.42
CA GLY A 153 5.21 -25.00 -11.30
C GLY A 153 4.09 -24.13 -10.75
N PRO A 154 4.05 -23.82 -9.46
CA PRO A 154 3.05 -22.95 -8.88
C PRO A 154 3.30 -21.45 -9.17
N LEU A 155 4.49 -21.05 -9.63
CA LEU A 155 4.78 -19.68 -10.03
C LEU A 155 4.00 -19.34 -11.30
N ASN A 156 3.02 -18.46 -11.20
CA ASN A 156 2.17 -18.03 -12.30
C ASN A 156 2.83 -16.92 -13.13
N ASN A 157 3.47 -15.96 -12.46
CA ASN A 157 4.09 -14.82 -13.13
C ASN A 157 5.16 -14.15 -12.28
N VAL A 158 6.06 -13.46 -12.94
CA VAL A 158 6.92 -12.43 -12.33
C VAL A 158 6.50 -11.09 -12.91
N SER A 159 6.34 -10.09 -12.06
CA SER A 159 5.92 -8.74 -12.45
C SER A 159 6.91 -7.71 -11.93
N PHE A 160 7.07 -6.60 -12.63
CA PHE A 160 7.61 -5.39 -12.04
C PHE A 160 6.50 -4.73 -11.22
N GLU A 161 6.79 -4.37 -9.98
CA GLU A 161 5.87 -3.71 -9.07
C GLU A 161 6.37 -2.34 -8.69
N VAL A 162 5.46 -1.37 -8.70
CA VAL A 162 5.69 -0.01 -8.18
C VAL A 162 4.52 0.39 -7.30
N GLY A 163 4.79 1.25 -6.33
CA GLY A 163 3.73 1.74 -5.47
C GLY A 163 4.12 2.95 -4.65
N MET A 164 3.14 3.44 -3.93
CA MET A 164 3.30 4.55 -3.01
C MET A 164 2.33 4.41 -1.84
N ASP A 165 2.76 4.91 -0.68
CA ASP A 165 1.92 5.04 0.50
C ASP A 165 2.02 6.46 1.03
N ALA A 166 0.93 6.93 1.62
CA ALA A 166 0.90 8.18 2.33
C ALA A 166 -0.08 8.11 3.49
N ASN A 167 0.30 8.69 4.62
CA ASN A 167 -0.63 8.90 5.72
C ASN A 167 -0.47 10.30 6.32
N THR A 168 -1.51 10.75 7.00
CA THR A 168 -1.49 11.94 7.83
C THR A 168 -2.51 11.81 8.95
N GLU A 169 -2.21 12.44 10.08
CA GLU A 169 -3.12 12.56 11.22
C GLU A 169 -3.51 14.03 11.45
N ASN A 170 -4.68 14.25 12.05
CA ASN A 170 -5.21 15.58 12.34
C ASN A 170 -4.59 16.23 13.59
N ARG A 171 -3.35 15.90 13.91
CA ARG A 171 -2.62 16.41 15.06
C ARG A 171 -1.26 16.96 14.67
N PHE A 172 -0.80 17.99 15.39
CA PHE A 172 0.50 18.61 15.13
C PHE A 172 1.68 17.63 15.32
N PHE A 173 1.57 16.74 16.30
CA PHE A 173 2.57 15.68 16.57
C PHE A 173 2.18 14.35 15.93
N GLY A 174 1.12 14.32 15.12
CA GLY A 174 0.66 13.12 14.45
C GLY A 174 1.63 12.64 13.39
N ALA A 175 1.70 11.33 13.21
CA ALA A 175 2.51 10.75 12.15
C ALA A 175 2.00 11.21 10.78
N ALA A 176 2.93 11.57 9.91
CA ALA A 176 2.67 11.74 8.49
C ALA A 176 3.88 11.24 7.74
N LYS A 177 3.66 10.30 6.81
CA LYS A 177 4.74 9.77 5.98
C LYS A 177 4.32 9.72 4.52
N ARG A 178 5.31 9.73 3.65
CA ARG A 178 5.16 9.47 2.21
C ARG A 178 6.31 8.60 1.79
N ASP A 179 5.99 7.51 1.14
CA ASP A 179 6.98 6.55 0.66
C ASP A 179 6.62 6.02 -0.71
N VAL A 180 7.63 5.46 -1.35
CA VAL A 180 7.51 4.76 -2.64
C VAL A 180 8.20 3.42 -2.55
N VAL A 181 7.68 2.48 -3.32
CA VAL A 181 8.26 1.14 -3.47
C VAL A 181 8.44 0.82 -4.94
N ALA A 182 9.48 0.05 -5.25
CA ALA A 182 9.69 -0.51 -6.58
C ALA A 182 10.50 -1.80 -6.50
N GLY A 183 10.14 -2.80 -7.30
CA GLY A 183 10.85 -4.07 -7.34
C GLY A 183 10.13 -5.15 -8.13
N LEU A 184 10.21 -6.37 -7.68
CA LEU A 184 9.59 -7.51 -8.35
C LEU A 184 8.49 -8.12 -7.47
N GLN A 185 7.44 -8.61 -8.09
CA GLN A 185 6.44 -9.46 -7.47
C GLN A 185 6.46 -10.83 -8.11
N PHE A 186 6.46 -11.86 -7.28
CA PHE A 186 6.32 -13.26 -7.64
C PHE A 186 4.92 -13.70 -7.25
N ALA A 187 4.10 -14.03 -8.24
CA ALA A 187 2.72 -14.46 -8.04
C ALA A 187 2.62 -15.97 -8.17
N PHE A 188 2.10 -16.63 -7.14
CA PHE A 188 1.92 -18.08 -7.08
C PHE A 188 0.44 -18.44 -7.04
N ASP A 189 0.06 -19.45 -7.81
CA ASP A 189 -1.27 -20.01 -7.74
C ASP A 189 -1.38 -20.97 -6.54
N LEU A 190 -2.46 -20.80 -5.78
CA LEU A 190 -2.88 -21.71 -4.73
C LEU A 190 -4.12 -22.50 -5.18
N PRO A 191 -4.44 -23.63 -4.53
CA PRO A 191 -5.70 -24.32 -4.76
C PRO A 191 -6.91 -23.43 -4.54
N TYR A 192 -8.07 -23.88 -5.05
CA TYR A 192 -9.38 -23.24 -4.80
C TYR A 192 -9.44 -21.75 -5.16
N LYS A 193 -8.94 -21.41 -6.35
CA LYS A 193 -8.84 -20.03 -6.88
C LYS A 193 -8.01 -19.10 -5.99
N GLY A 194 -7.08 -19.67 -5.22
CA GLY A 194 -6.22 -18.91 -4.36
C GLY A 194 -4.98 -18.37 -5.07
N TYR A 195 -4.35 -17.39 -4.46
CA TYR A 195 -3.05 -16.87 -4.85
C TYR A 195 -2.19 -16.55 -3.62
N PHE A 196 -0.89 -16.52 -3.83
CA PHE A 196 0.09 -16.02 -2.87
C PHE A 196 1.13 -15.17 -3.61
N ASN A 197 1.30 -13.94 -3.19
CA ASN A 197 2.26 -13.01 -3.77
C ASN A 197 3.36 -12.70 -2.78
N VAL A 198 4.60 -12.62 -3.29
CA VAL A 198 5.78 -12.16 -2.55
C VAL A 198 6.48 -11.10 -3.38
N ALA A 199 6.71 -9.94 -2.79
CA ALA A 199 7.32 -8.80 -3.45
C ALA A 199 8.56 -8.31 -2.68
N PRO A 200 9.78 -8.68 -3.07
CA PRO A 200 11.00 -8.00 -2.65
C PRO A 200 11.09 -6.65 -3.38
N LEU A 201 11.15 -5.58 -2.59
CA LEU A 201 11.08 -4.20 -3.06
C LEU A 201 12.20 -3.35 -2.48
N VAL A 202 12.57 -2.30 -3.18
CA VAL A 202 13.23 -1.14 -2.60
C VAL A 202 12.15 -0.24 -2.03
N TYR A 203 12.33 0.19 -0.79
CA TYR A 203 11.44 1.08 -0.06
C TYR A 203 12.16 2.38 0.24
N TRP A 204 11.54 3.51 -0.05
CA TRP A 204 12.09 4.81 0.25
C TRP A 204 11.02 5.71 0.87
N GLU A 205 11.17 5.96 2.19
CA GLU A 205 10.39 6.96 2.90
C GLU A 205 11.08 8.32 2.78
N PHE A 206 10.68 9.08 1.79
CA PHE A 206 11.30 10.36 1.45
C PHE A 206 10.75 11.53 2.28
N TYR A 207 9.69 11.30 3.07
CA TYR A 207 9.10 12.29 3.95
C TYR A 207 8.53 11.62 5.20
N ASN A 208 8.91 12.16 6.38
CA ASN A 208 8.38 11.72 7.67
C ASN A 208 8.27 12.91 8.62
N HIS A 209 7.05 13.21 9.06
CA HIS A 209 6.78 14.29 10.00
C HIS A 209 7.06 13.89 11.46
N ASN A 210 7.15 12.61 11.76
CA ASN A 210 7.46 12.12 13.12
C ASN A 210 8.87 12.50 13.61
N SER A 211 9.63 13.15 12.77
CA SER A 211 10.96 13.70 13.05
C SER A 211 10.95 15.09 13.72
N PHE A 212 9.79 15.58 14.12
CA PHE A 212 9.63 16.85 14.81
C PHE A 212 10.67 17.09 15.89
N ALA A 213 10.91 16.11 16.76
CA ALA A 213 11.91 16.19 17.82
C ALA A 213 13.35 16.08 17.32
N GLN A 214 13.58 15.66 16.08
CA GLN A 214 14.89 15.38 15.52
C GLN A 214 15.40 16.52 14.63
N CYS A 215 14.52 17.28 14.03
CA CYS A 215 14.83 18.31 13.03
C CYS A 215 14.59 19.74 13.51
N ASN A 216 14.70 20.00 14.81
CA ASN A 216 14.64 21.34 15.39
C ASN A 216 13.32 22.08 15.15
N SER A 217 12.25 21.49 15.50
CA SER A 217 10.94 22.15 15.46
C SER A 217 10.68 23.07 16.66
N GLY A 218 11.71 23.64 17.27
CA GLY A 218 11.64 24.57 18.37
C GLY A 218 11.90 23.98 19.76
N PHE A 219 12.09 22.66 19.89
CA PHE A 219 12.31 22.00 21.19
C PHE A 219 13.71 21.42 21.37
N SER A 220 14.37 21.05 20.30
CA SER A 220 15.74 20.54 20.29
C SER A 220 16.47 20.96 19.03
N GLY A 221 17.78 21.07 19.10
CA GLY A 221 18.59 21.23 17.89
C GLY A 221 18.54 19.98 16.99
N PRO A 222 19.03 20.07 15.75
CA PRO A 222 19.11 18.92 14.86
C PRO A 222 19.83 17.76 15.56
N THR A 223 19.23 16.56 15.51
CA THR A 223 19.89 15.36 16.01
C THR A 223 21.00 14.96 15.04
N ALA A 224 22.18 14.68 15.55
CA ALA A 224 23.31 14.25 14.72
C ALA A 224 22.95 13.00 13.89
N GLY A 225 23.27 13.02 12.61
CA GLY A 225 22.99 11.91 11.68
C GLY A 225 21.58 11.89 11.09
N VAL A 226 20.76 12.89 11.36
CA VAL A 226 19.42 13.02 10.75
C VAL A 226 19.49 13.93 9.54
N SER A 227 18.98 13.47 8.40
CA SER A 227 18.82 14.28 7.18
C SER A 227 17.50 15.06 7.28
N CYS A 228 17.60 16.33 7.68
CA CYS A 228 16.44 17.20 7.80
C CYS A 228 16.12 17.90 6.47
N LEU A 229 14.82 17.97 6.16
CA LEU A 229 14.32 18.78 5.05
C LEU A 229 14.18 20.26 5.49
N LEU A 230 14.01 21.15 4.51
CA LEU A 230 13.88 22.58 4.77
C LEU A 230 12.66 22.94 5.63
N ASP A 231 11.64 22.12 5.64
CA ASP A 231 10.41 22.28 6.43
C ASP A 231 10.51 21.65 7.83
N GLY A 232 11.69 21.14 8.22
CA GLY A 232 11.92 20.51 9.51
C GLY A 232 11.53 19.02 9.58
N ASN A 233 11.10 18.42 8.49
CA ASN A 233 10.79 16.99 8.41
C ASN A 233 12.02 16.17 8.01
N THR A 234 11.89 14.85 8.01
CA THR A 234 12.99 13.91 7.73
C THR A 234 12.77 13.18 6.41
N SER A 235 13.85 12.94 5.67
CA SER A 235 13.93 11.97 4.59
C SER A 235 14.92 10.86 4.99
N PHE A 236 14.54 9.62 4.75
CA PHE A 236 15.39 8.46 5.04
C PHE A 236 16.06 7.93 3.78
N LYS A 237 17.15 7.18 3.93
CA LYS A 237 17.76 6.44 2.83
C LYS A 237 16.86 5.30 2.39
N PRO A 238 16.87 4.96 1.10
CA PRO A 238 16.23 3.76 0.62
C PRO A 238 16.71 2.51 1.38
N THR A 239 15.77 1.62 1.66
CA THR A 239 16.03 0.33 2.30
C THR A 239 15.25 -0.76 1.56
N TRP A 240 15.36 -1.99 2.01
CA TRP A 240 14.59 -3.10 1.45
C TRP A 240 13.19 -3.18 2.07
N ALA A 241 12.25 -3.71 1.33
CA ALA A 241 10.99 -4.21 1.86
C ALA A 241 10.69 -5.59 1.28
N VAL A 242 9.92 -6.37 2.02
CA VAL A 242 9.28 -7.58 1.51
C VAL A 242 7.81 -7.49 1.85
N GLU A 243 6.96 -7.44 0.83
CA GLU A 243 5.51 -7.46 1.00
C GLU A 243 4.97 -8.83 0.57
N THR A 244 4.00 -9.34 1.32
CA THR A 244 3.32 -10.59 1.01
C THR A 244 1.82 -10.43 1.18
N ASN A 245 1.05 -11.09 0.32
CA ASN A 245 -0.39 -11.22 0.48
C ASN A 245 -0.88 -12.53 -0.11
N TYR A 246 -1.98 -13.04 0.41
CA TYR A 246 -2.61 -14.25 -0.09
C TYR A 246 -4.12 -14.19 0.07
N TYR A 247 -4.78 -15.00 -0.74
CA TYR A 247 -6.21 -15.30 -0.68
C TYR A 247 -6.45 -16.74 -1.09
N MET A 248 -7.44 -17.41 -0.50
CA MET A 248 -7.87 -18.73 -0.92
C MET A 248 -9.31 -18.99 -0.47
N ASP A 249 -10.15 -19.48 -1.38
CA ASP A 249 -11.45 -20.04 -1.02
C ASP A 249 -11.24 -21.33 -0.22
N LEU A 250 -12.11 -21.62 0.77
CA LEU A 250 -12.08 -22.89 1.48
C LEU A 250 -12.87 -23.97 0.71
N GLY A 251 -12.49 -24.18 -0.56
CA GLY A 251 -13.14 -25.11 -1.48
C GLY A 251 -13.01 -26.59 -1.13
N PHE A 252 -12.20 -26.95 -0.12
CA PHE A 252 -12.14 -28.28 0.46
C PHE A 252 -13.30 -28.59 1.43
N LEU A 253 -14.05 -27.57 1.85
CA LEU A 253 -15.26 -27.75 2.66
C LEU A 253 -16.38 -28.39 1.82
N PRO A 254 -17.35 -29.07 2.47
CA PRO A 254 -18.57 -29.51 1.80
C PRO A 254 -19.25 -28.38 1.04
N PRO A 255 -19.90 -28.64 -0.11
CA PRO A 255 -20.47 -27.60 -0.99
C PRO A 255 -21.39 -26.61 -0.27
N GLU A 256 -22.12 -27.06 0.74
CA GLU A 256 -23.02 -26.27 1.58
C GLU A 256 -22.31 -25.27 2.50
N TYR A 257 -20.99 -25.37 2.64
CA TYR A 257 -20.14 -24.46 3.45
C TYR A 257 -19.08 -23.72 2.62
N GLN A 258 -19.10 -23.82 1.29
CA GLN A 258 -18.12 -23.16 0.40
C GLN A 258 -18.42 -21.66 0.19
N PHE A 259 -18.75 -20.97 1.26
CA PHE A 259 -18.88 -19.53 1.33
C PHE A 259 -17.87 -18.90 2.30
N PHE A 260 -16.85 -19.65 2.68
CA PHE A 260 -15.75 -19.14 3.47
C PHE A 260 -14.49 -19.01 2.64
N SER A 261 -13.70 -17.98 2.92
CA SER A 261 -12.35 -17.79 2.39
C SER A 261 -11.39 -17.31 3.46
N ILE A 262 -10.11 -17.50 3.23
CA ILE A 262 -9.05 -16.94 4.06
C ILE A 262 -8.18 -16.02 3.23
N SER A 263 -7.71 -14.97 3.85
CA SER A 263 -6.75 -14.04 3.26
C SER A 263 -5.82 -13.49 4.33
N GLY A 264 -4.76 -12.84 3.91
CA GLY A 264 -3.85 -12.17 4.81
C GLY A 264 -2.75 -11.44 4.08
N ARG A 265 -2.03 -10.62 4.84
CA ARG A 265 -0.87 -9.89 4.37
C ARG A 265 0.16 -9.73 5.47
N ALA A 266 1.42 -9.62 5.08
CA ALA A 266 2.51 -9.24 5.96
C ALA A 266 3.56 -8.47 5.16
N ALA A 267 4.13 -7.46 5.80
CA ALA A 267 5.18 -6.64 5.21
C ALA A 267 6.28 -6.39 6.23
N TRP A 268 7.50 -6.47 5.76
CA TRP A 268 8.72 -6.14 6.50
C TRP A 268 9.42 -5.01 5.77
N TYR A 269 9.76 -3.96 6.51
CA TYR A 269 10.52 -2.82 6.00
C TYR A 269 11.85 -2.76 6.74
N GLY A 270 12.94 -2.66 6.00
CA GLY A 270 14.28 -2.62 6.54
C GLY A 270 14.52 -1.40 7.43
N LYS A 271 15.61 -1.43 8.15
CA LYS A 271 16.04 -0.33 8.99
C LYS A 271 16.15 0.95 8.17
N LYS A 272 15.53 2.02 8.65
CA LYS A 272 15.61 3.34 8.05
C LYS A 272 16.88 4.01 8.54
N GLY A 273 17.64 4.56 7.63
CA GLY A 273 18.87 5.28 7.95
C GLY A 273 18.84 6.70 7.42
N THR A 274 19.77 7.47 7.92
CA THR A 274 20.13 8.79 7.40
C THR A 274 21.47 8.70 6.66
N ASP A 275 22.11 9.83 6.37
CA ASP A 275 23.37 9.84 5.65
C ASP A 275 24.52 9.16 6.39
N THR A 276 24.42 9.03 7.70
CA THR A 276 25.51 8.49 8.52
C THR A 276 25.20 7.13 9.11
N GLU A 277 24.04 6.96 9.76
CA GLU A 277 23.71 5.71 10.46
C GLU A 277 22.20 5.61 10.71
N PRO A 278 21.69 4.44 11.10
CA PRO A 278 20.39 4.34 11.73
C PRO A 278 20.32 5.28 12.93
N LEU A 279 19.20 5.99 13.05
CA LEU A 279 19.05 6.94 14.15
C LEU A 279 19.23 6.26 15.51
N PRO A 280 20.02 6.84 16.43
CA PRO A 280 20.10 6.33 17.78
C PRO A 280 18.75 6.44 18.48
N PHE A 281 18.47 5.48 19.35
CA PHE A 281 17.29 5.55 20.20
C PHE A 281 17.34 6.79 21.08
N ASN A 282 16.33 7.63 20.98
CA ASN A 282 16.14 8.73 21.91
C ASN A 282 14.97 8.38 22.85
N PRO A 283 15.22 8.00 24.11
CA PRO A 283 14.18 7.60 25.04
C PRO A 283 13.17 8.71 25.36
N ALA A 284 13.55 9.98 25.18
CA ALA A 284 12.67 11.11 25.43
C ALA A 284 11.55 11.22 24.37
N PHE A 285 11.76 10.67 23.17
CA PHE A 285 10.86 10.82 22.05
C PHE A 285 10.39 9.50 21.44
N GLY A 286 10.87 8.35 21.95
CA GLY A 286 10.43 7.03 21.51
C GLY A 286 10.70 6.69 20.04
N VAL A 287 11.62 7.41 19.37
CA VAL A 287 11.86 7.23 17.95
C VAL A 287 12.87 6.13 17.69
N TYR A 288 12.43 5.08 17.02
CA TYR A 288 13.25 3.96 16.57
C TYR A 288 13.24 3.87 15.05
N ASN A 289 14.36 4.23 14.43
CA ASN A 289 14.56 3.98 13.00
C ASN A 289 15.61 2.89 12.75
N THR A 290 16.05 2.23 13.81
CA THR A 290 17.07 1.17 13.77
C THR A 290 16.47 -0.23 13.69
N ALA A 291 15.17 -0.39 13.87
CA ALA A 291 14.49 -1.67 13.84
C ALA A 291 13.85 -1.95 12.46
N VAL A 292 13.72 -3.21 12.15
CA VAL A 292 12.85 -3.65 11.06
C VAL A 292 11.41 -3.41 11.47
N GLU A 293 10.66 -2.67 10.66
CA GLU A 293 9.23 -2.48 10.86
C GLU A 293 8.49 -3.72 10.34
N PHE A 294 7.56 -4.23 11.12
CA PHE A 294 6.68 -5.33 10.71
C PHE A 294 5.23 -4.88 10.80
N ASN A 295 4.52 -4.98 9.69
CA ASN A 295 3.11 -4.69 9.59
C ASN A 295 2.38 -5.92 9.06
N SER A 296 1.35 -6.40 9.77
CA SER A 296 0.64 -7.60 9.34
C SER A 296 -0.83 -7.61 9.74
N GLU A 297 -1.59 -8.24 8.88
CA GLU A 297 -2.91 -8.80 9.11
C GLU A 297 -2.84 -10.25 8.60
N PRO A 298 -2.25 -11.16 9.42
CA PRO A 298 -1.74 -12.42 8.90
C PRO A 298 -2.84 -13.41 8.51
N ILE A 299 -4.02 -13.30 9.14
CA ILE A 299 -5.15 -14.18 8.87
C ILE A 299 -6.43 -13.36 8.98
N ARG A 300 -7.23 -13.43 7.94
CA ARG A 300 -8.60 -12.94 7.89
C ARG A 300 -9.49 -14.09 7.44
N LEU A 301 -10.47 -14.47 8.26
CA LEU A 301 -11.52 -15.38 7.87
C LEU A 301 -12.71 -14.56 7.36
N THR A 302 -13.09 -14.79 6.12
CA THR A 302 -14.21 -14.11 5.47
C THR A 302 -15.38 -15.07 5.28
N PHE A 303 -16.58 -14.61 5.60
CA PHE A 303 -17.86 -15.23 5.32
C PHE A 303 -18.58 -14.43 4.23
N ASP A 304 -18.78 -15.04 3.07
CA ASP A 304 -19.56 -14.47 1.97
C ASP A 304 -21.05 -14.60 2.28
N ALA A 305 -21.60 -13.62 2.98
CA ALA A 305 -22.99 -13.61 3.42
C ALA A 305 -23.95 -13.57 2.22
N SER A 306 -23.60 -12.83 1.19
CA SER A 306 -24.42 -12.74 -0.01
C SER A 306 -24.52 -14.05 -0.77
N LYS A 307 -23.42 -14.79 -0.92
CA LYS A 307 -23.44 -16.14 -1.49
C LYS A 307 -24.24 -17.11 -0.64
N ALA A 308 -24.08 -17.05 0.68
CA ALA A 308 -24.77 -17.94 1.61
C ALA A 308 -26.30 -17.74 1.62
N PHE A 309 -26.77 -16.49 1.56
CA PHE A 309 -28.20 -16.17 1.67
C PHE A 309 -28.90 -15.99 0.32
N TRP A 310 -28.19 -15.52 -0.70
CA TRP A 310 -28.80 -15.21 -2.02
C TRP A 310 -28.29 -16.10 -3.15
N GLY A 311 -27.32 -16.97 -2.83
CA GLY A 311 -26.78 -17.96 -3.77
C GLY A 311 -25.57 -17.49 -4.57
N PRO A 312 -24.95 -18.38 -5.36
CA PRO A 312 -23.63 -18.19 -5.96
C PRO A 312 -23.57 -17.04 -7.01
N LYS A 313 -24.70 -16.58 -7.50
CA LYS A 313 -24.76 -15.41 -8.40
C LYS A 313 -24.33 -14.11 -7.70
N TYR A 314 -24.47 -14.06 -6.40
CA TYR A 314 -24.20 -12.86 -5.57
C TYR A 314 -22.92 -13.00 -4.75
N THR A 315 -21.97 -13.84 -5.20
CA THR A 315 -20.67 -14.03 -4.53
C THR A 315 -19.97 -12.71 -4.31
N HIS A 316 -19.54 -12.46 -3.06
CA HIS A 316 -18.77 -11.28 -2.62
C HIS A 316 -19.47 -9.92 -2.77
N PHE A 317 -20.80 -9.87 -2.83
CA PHE A 317 -21.52 -8.59 -2.71
C PHE A 317 -21.56 -8.08 -1.28
N VAL A 318 -21.65 -8.99 -0.29
CA VAL A 318 -21.60 -8.67 1.13
C VAL A 318 -20.71 -9.70 1.83
N ASP A 319 -19.60 -9.26 2.32
CA ASP A 319 -18.65 -10.06 3.08
C ASP A 319 -18.59 -9.60 4.54
N VAL A 320 -18.57 -10.56 5.47
CA VAL A 320 -18.32 -10.34 6.90
C VAL A 320 -17.02 -11.06 7.26
N TRP A 321 -16.14 -10.42 8.02
CA TRP A 321 -14.84 -10.99 8.30
C TRP A 321 -14.33 -10.69 9.71
N VAL A 322 -13.38 -11.50 10.16
CA VAL A 322 -12.67 -11.37 11.42
C VAL A 322 -11.20 -11.77 11.21
#